data_e61819d125365cb79a2805afa488bb8d
#
_entry.id   e61819d125365cb79a2805afa488bb8d
#
_cell.length_a   1.000
_cell.length_b   1.000
_cell.length_c   1.000
_cell.angle_alpha   90.00
_cell.angle_beta   90.00
_cell.angle_gamma   90.00
#
_symmetry.space_group_name_H-M   'P 1'
#
loop_
_entity.id
_entity.type
_entity.pdbx_description
1 polymer ?
#
loop_
_entity_poly.entity_id
_entity_poly.type
_entity_poly.pdbx_seq_one_letter_code
_entity_poly.pdbx_strand_id
1 'polypeptide(L)'
;EEITVELNGYLVRSEETFHSDAGTLGHALSEGERVGKGQTLAMAYPDSGALTRVEQLETLHLKLEQLSFSLTAFLDPDAALKLDSTISGGILTLRQSIVGGDYSNADEELSALKSAVLKRDYTTGTQEEIEADIKATEQSIRELEQSLNGTAITAPESGIYSAACDGYETVLTPEFLKDDVTASKLNSVRAADSSAANVGKLIYGDTWYYAAVITDAQAEQLSGRSTVTVRFAKGLDFDLKMTIDSISRSENGQRVLILRSEKYIAQTTLMRHQAATLVLRTYEGLRLPSTALRVNEDGVTGVYCVLGVRAKFKPVQVVYQGDGYMLVKDSAAEE
;
A
#
# COMPACT_ATOMS: atom_id res chain seq x y z
N GLU A 1 21.59 -10.18 12.83
CA GLU A 1 22.41 -9.37 11.90
C GLU A 1 21.96 -9.63 10.46
N GLU A 2 21.88 -8.58 9.66
CA GLU A 2 21.48 -8.67 8.26
C GLU A 2 22.63 -8.19 7.36
N ILE A 3 22.84 -8.92 6.27
CA ILE A 3 23.67 -8.43 5.16
C ILE A 3 22.71 -7.83 4.14
N THR A 4 22.84 -6.54 3.92
CA THR A 4 21.91 -5.76 3.10
C THR A 4 22.62 -4.98 1.99
N VAL A 5 21.86 -4.62 0.96
CA VAL A 5 22.27 -3.73 -0.12
C VAL A 5 21.21 -2.64 -0.28
N GLU A 6 21.63 -1.39 -0.17
CA GLU A 6 20.76 -0.22 -0.40
C GLU A 6 20.65 0.07 -1.90
N LEU A 7 19.43 0.30 -2.36
CA LEU A 7 19.10 0.59 -3.75
C LEU A 7 18.17 1.80 -3.85
N ASN A 8 18.24 2.47 -5.00
CA ASN A 8 17.24 3.42 -5.45
C ASN A 8 16.75 2.99 -6.83
N GLY A 9 15.45 2.88 -6.99
CA GLY A 9 14.89 2.36 -8.23
C GLY A 9 13.47 2.85 -8.47
N TYR A 10 12.91 2.38 -9.56
CA TYR A 10 11.58 2.73 -10.02
C TYR A 10 10.64 1.54 -9.98
N LEU A 11 9.40 1.79 -9.55
CA LEU A 11 8.32 0.85 -9.76
C LEU A 11 7.81 1.00 -11.19
N VAL A 12 7.63 -0.13 -11.86
CA VAL A 12 7.20 -0.21 -13.26
C VAL A 12 5.98 -1.12 -13.34
N ARG A 13 4.91 -0.62 -13.95
CA ARG A 13 3.60 -1.28 -14.06
C ARG A 13 3.03 -1.02 -15.45
N SER A 14 2.03 -1.80 -15.85
CA SER A 14 1.21 -1.48 -17.02
C SER A 14 0.16 -0.45 -16.60
N GLU A 15 0.27 0.77 -17.07
CA GLU A 15 -0.57 1.90 -16.65
C GLU A 15 -1.15 2.62 -17.88
N GLU A 16 -2.39 3.09 -17.76
CA GLU A 16 -3.05 3.96 -18.75
C GLU A 16 -3.68 5.15 -18.05
N THR A 17 -3.40 6.34 -18.56
CA THR A 17 -3.93 7.60 -18.02
C THR A 17 -5.21 8.01 -18.73
N PHE A 18 -6.13 8.63 -17.99
CA PHE A 18 -7.41 9.11 -18.51
C PHE A 18 -7.50 10.61 -18.40
N HIS A 19 -8.11 11.20 -19.43
CA HIS A 19 -8.28 12.63 -19.58
C HIS A 19 -9.75 12.97 -19.85
N SER A 20 -10.16 14.15 -19.41
CA SER A 20 -11.43 14.77 -19.75
C SER A 20 -11.26 16.27 -19.96
N ASP A 21 -11.84 16.79 -21.03
CA ASP A 21 -11.92 18.24 -21.30
C ASP A 21 -13.00 18.96 -20.47
N ALA A 22 -13.77 18.22 -19.66
CA ALA A 22 -14.77 18.82 -18.79
C ALA A 22 -14.11 19.69 -17.71
N GLY A 23 -14.67 20.86 -17.49
CA GLY A 23 -14.14 21.83 -16.50
C GLY A 23 -14.30 21.36 -15.04
N THR A 24 -15.17 20.39 -14.79
CA THR A 24 -15.46 19.88 -13.45
C THR A 24 -15.55 18.36 -13.45
N LEU A 25 -14.76 17.72 -12.59
CA LEU A 25 -14.71 16.28 -12.43
C LEU A 25 -15.06 15.89 -11.00
N GLY A 26 -15.98 14.93 -10.87
CA GLY A 26 -16.23 14.23 -9.61
C GLY A 26 -15.59 12.86 -9.66
N HIS A 27 -14.60 12.60 -8.82
CA HIS A 27 -13.99 11.28 -8.70
C HIS A 27 -14.95 10.34 -7.96
N ALA A 28 -15.11 9.14 -8.49
CA ALA A 28 -16.06 8.16 -7.95
C ALA A 28 -15.36 7.02 -7.19
N LEU A 29 -14.02 6.98 -7.20
CA LEU A 29 -13.22 5.86 -6.73
C LEU A 29 -12.15 6.30 -5.76
N SER A 30 -11.84 5.42 -4.81
CA SER A 30 -10.74 5.57 -3.86
C SER A 30 -9.40 5.15 -4.47
N GLU A 31 -8.31 5.64 -3.90
CA GLU A 31 -6.96 5.24 -4.29
C GLU A 31 -6.74 3.74 -4.03
N GLY A 32 -6.25 3.01 -5.03
CA GLY A 32 -6.00 1.57 -4.95
C GLY A 32 -7.25 0.68 -5.12
N GLU A 33 -8.42 1.27 -5.38
CA GLU A 33 -9.66 0.51 -5.59
C GLU A 33 -9.60 -0.34 -6.85
N ARG A 34 -10.12 -1.58 -6.76
CA ARG A 34 -10.26 -2.47 -7.91
C ARG A 34 -11.49 -2.11 -8.71
N VAL A 35 -11.30 -1.95 -10.01
CA VAL A 35 -12.30 -1.47 -10.96
C VAL A 35 -12.58 -2.55 -11.98
N GLY A 36 -13.87 -2.82 -12.22
CA GLY A 36 -14.34 -3.69 -13.29
C GLY A 36 -14.46 -2.94 -14.61
N LYS A 37 -14.37 -3.67 -15.72
CA LYS A 37 -14.66 -3.12 -17.04
C LYS A 37 -16.05 -2.49 -17.09
N GLY A 38 -16.15 -1.24 -17.58
CA GLY A 38 -17.40 -0.48 -17.68
C GLY A 38 -17.79 0.25 -16.39
N GLN A 39 -17.07 0.06 -15.28
CA GLN A 39 -17.30 0.81 -14.04
C GLN A 39 -16.89 2.27 -14.22
N THR A 40 -17.61 3.19 -13.56
CA THR A 40 -17.34 4.62 -13.63
C THR A 40 -16.09 4.98 -12.85
N LEU A 41 -15.13 5.63 -13.52
CA LEU A 41 -13.91 6.19 -12.93
C LEU A 41 -14.16 7.58 -12.36
N ALA A 42 -14.86 8.42 -13.12
CA ALA A 42 -15.20 9.77 -12.73
C ALA A 42 -16.46 10.23 -13.46
N MET A 43 -17.12 11.23 -12.90
CA MET A 43 -18.22 11.94 -13.56
C MET A 43 -17.72 13.29 -14.05
N ALA A 44 -17.90 13.54 -15.35
CA ALA A 44 -17.59 14.80 -16.00
C ALA A 44 -18.81 15.70 -16.02
N TYR A 45 -18.74 16.86 -15.43
CA TYR A 45 -19.85 17.81 -15.32
C TYR A 45 -19.61 19.05 -16.17
N PRO A 46 -20.65 19.59 -16.83
CA PRO A 46 -20.51 20.75 -17.71
C PRO A 46 -20.34 22.08 -16.97
N ASP A 47 -20.68 22.13 -15.68
CA ASP A 47 -20.66 23.36 -14.90
C ASP A 47 -19.90 23.25 -13.59
N SER A 48 -19.34 24.38 -13.12
CA SER A 48 -18.52 24.45 -11.91
C SER A 48 -19.30 24.30 -10.60
N GLY A 49 -20.63 24.46 -10.64
CA GLY A 49 -21.51 24.28 -9.48
C GLY A 49 -21.85 22.83 -9.20
N ALA A 50 -21.51 21.90 -10.10
CA ALA A 50 -21.84 20.50 -9.95
C ALA A 50 -21.22 19.84 -8.71
N LEU A 51 -19.96 20.16 -8.38
CA LEU A 51 -19.30 19.62 -7.17
C LEU A 51 -20.01 20.04 -5.88
N THR A 52 -20.40 21.30 -5.80
CA THR A 52 -21.18 21.77 -4.65
C THR A 52 -22.51 21.03 -4.52
N ARG A 53 -23.18 20.74 -5.66
CA ARG A 53 -24.41 19.94 -5.66
C ARG A 53 -24.15 18.47 -5.28
N VAL A 54 -23.02 17.90 -5.67
CA VAL A 54 -22.60 16.56 -5.24
C VAL A 54 -22.38 16.53 -3.72
N GLU A 55 -21.64 17.49 -3.17
CA GLU A 55 -21.44 17.62 -1.72
C GLU A 55 -22.76 17.81 -0.95
N GLN A 56 -23.68 18.59 -1.52
CA GLN A 56 -25.03 18.74 -0.97
C GLN A 56 -25.80 17.42 -1.00
N LEU A 57 -25.67 16.66 -2.09
CA LEU A 57 -26.32 15.35 -2.25
C LEU A 57 -25.81 14.35 -1.19
N GLU A 58 -24.48 14.29 -0.98
CA GLU A 58 -23.87 13.48 0.09
C GLU A 58 -24.39 13.88 1.47
N THR A 59 -24.47 15.19 1.73
CA THR A 59 -25.02 15.70 2.99
C THR A 59 -26.47 15.29 3.19
N LEU A 60 -27.30 15.33 2.13
CA LEU A 60 -28.69 14.91 2.18
C LEU A 60 -28.83 13.40 2.38
N HIS A 61 -27.97 12.58 1.75
CA HIS A 61 -27.95 11.13 1.99
C HIS A 61 -27.59 10.81 3.45
N LEU A 62 -26.57 11.45 4.01
CA LEU A 62 -26.22 11.29 5.43
C LEU A 62 -27.38 11.70 6.35
N LYS A 63 -28.07 12.81 6.03
CA LYS A 63 -29.26 13.23 6.78
C LYS A 63 -30.38 12.21 6.68
N LEU A 64 -30.63 11.66 5.50
CA LEU A 64 -31.64 10.61 5.27
C LEU A 64 -31.35 9.37 6.10
N GLU A 65 -30.07 8.95 6.15
CA GLU A 65 -29.64 7.81 6.98
C GLU A 65 -29.84 8.09 8.48
N GLN A 66 -29.54 9.31 8.93
CA GLN A 66 -29.78 9.71 10.31
C GLN A 66 -31.26 9.64 10.68
N LEU A 67 -32.12 10.21 9.85
CA LEU A 67 -33.57 10.20 10.04
C LEU A 67 -34.14 8.80 10.05
N SER A 68 -33.70 7.95 9.10
CA SER A 68 -34.12 6.54 9.00
C SER A 68 -33.68 5.74 10.23
N PHE A 69 -32.46 5.99 10.72
CA PHE A 69 -31.98 5.37 11.96
C PHE A 69 -32.79 5.84 13.18
N SER A 70 -33.10 7.14 13.28
CA SER A 70 -33.89 7.69 14.36
C SER A 70 -35.29 7.08 14.42
N LEU A 71 -35.92 6.85 13.27
CA LEU A 71 -37.18 6.13 13.17
C LEU A 71 -37.04 4.67 13.64
N THR A 72 -35.94 4.00 13.25
CA THR A 72 -35.67 2.62 13.69
C THR A 72 -35.35 2.53 15.17
N ALA A 73 -34.54 3.44 15.72
CA ALA A 73 -34.17 3.49 17.12
C ALA A 73 -35.37 3.81 18.04
N PHE A 74 -36.36 4.54 17.52
CA PHE A 74 -37.63 4.77 18.21
C PHE A 74 -38.41 3.44 18.41
N LEU A 75 -38.25 2.50 17.48
CA LEU A 75 -38.90 1.20 17.50
C LEU A 75 -38.08 0.10 18.21
N ASP A 76 -36.76 0.26 18.28
CA ASP A 76 -35.82 -0.71 18.89
C ASP A 76 -34.72 0.01 19.70
N PRO A 77 -34.88 0.16 21.04
CA PRO A 77 -33.87 0.82 21.88
C PRO A 77 -32.51 0.12 21.92
N ASP A 78 -32.44 -1.18 21.61
CA ASP A 78 -31.17 -1.94 21.58
C ASP A 78 -30.29 -1.58 20.38
N ALA A 79 -30.86 -0.94 19.36
CA ALA A 79 -30.12 -0.45 18.20
C ALA A 79 -29.07 0.62 18.60
N ALA A 80 -29.39 1.47 19.57
CA ALA A 80 -28.47 2.49 20.06
C ALA A 80 -27.24 1.91 20.77
N LEU A 81 -27.39 0.81 21.51
CA LEU A 81 -26.27 0.13 22.19
C LEU A 81 -25.30 -0.52 21.21
N LYS A 82 -25.82 -1.05 20.09
CA LYS A 82 -24.98 -1.65 19.02
C LYS A 82 -24.15 -0.59 18.28
N LEU A 83 -24.61 0.67 18.27
CA LEU A 83 -23.96 1.75 17.53
C LEU A 83 -22.58 2.11 18.11
N ASP A 84 -22.42 2.12 19.44
CA ASP A 84 -21.14 2.39 20.09
C ASP A 84 -20.08 1.33 19.73
N SER A 85 -20.50 0.06 19.60
CA SER A 85 -19.63 -1.03 19.14
C SER A 85 -19.25 -0.86 17.68
N THR A 86 -20.19 -0.43 16.84
CA THR A 86 -19.96 -0.17 15.41
C THR A 86 -18.97 1.00 15.21
N ILE A 87 -19.14 2.10 15.95
CA ILE A 87 -18.23 3.26 15.91
C ILE A 87 -16.81 2.84 16.31
N SER A 88 -16.68 2.10 17.46
CA SER A 88 -15.38 1.67 17.94
C SER A 88 -14.70 0.70 16.95
N GLY A 89 -15.46 -0.21 16.35
CA GLY A 89 -14.99 -1.10 15.30
C GLY A 89 -14.53 -0.34 14.05
N GLY A 90 -15.34 0.60 13.57
CA GLY A 90 -15.00 1.44 12.40
C GLY A 90 -13.70 2.24 12.58
N ILE A 91 -13.48 2.81 13.77
CA ILE A 91 -12.22 3.53 14.09
C ILE A 91 -11.01 2.58 13.98
N LEU A 92 -11.15 1.35 14.50
CA LEU A 92 -10.06 0.36 14.45
C LEU A 92 -9.77 -0.09 13.03
N THR A 93 -10.80 -0.34 12.22
CA THR A 93 -10.68 -0.75 10.82
C THR A 93 -9.98 0.35 10.00
N LEU A 94 -10.49 1.59 10.06
CA LEU A 94 -9.90 2.72 9.36
C LEU A 94 -8.43 2.96 9.77
N ARG A 95 -8.12 2.81 11.07
CA ARG A 95 -6.74 2.89 11.54
C ARG A 95 -5.86 1.80 10.94
N GLN A 96 -6.36 0.56 10.84
CA GLN A 96 -5.60 -0.56 10.26
C GLN A 96 -5.34 -0.33 8.76
N SER A 97 -6.35 0.14 8.01
CA SER A 97 -6.22 0.49 6.59
C SER A 97 -5.15 1.58 6.37
N ILE A 98 -5.19 2.65 7.17
CA ILE A 98 -4.21 3.75 7.09
C ILE A 98 -2.79 3.29 7.43
N VAL A 99 -2.61 2.51 8.51
CA VAL A 99 -1.30 2.01 8.95
C VAL A 99 -0.75 0.98 7.97
N GLY A 100 -1.62 0.11 7.42
CA GLY A 100 -1.26 -0.90 6.42
C GLY A 100 -1.01 -0.35 5.01
N GLY A 101 -1.26 0.95 4.77
CA GLY A 101 -1.13 1.55 3.44
C GLY A 101 -2.17 1.07 2.42
N ASP A 102 -3.24 0.43 2.89
CA ASP A 102 -4.36 -0.02 2.05
C ASP A 102 -5.49 1.02 2.09
N TYR A 103 -5.53 1.85 1.06
CA TYR A 103 -6.52 2.92 0.93
C TYR A 103 -7.70 2.54 0.04
N SER A 104 -7.77 1.31 -0.47
CA SER A 104 -8.77 0.86 -1.46
C SER A 104 -10.22 1.02 -0.99
N ASN A 105 -10.46 0.99 0.32
CA ASN A 105 -11.79 1.14 0.93
C ASN A 105 -11.85 2.32 1.92
N ALA A 106 -10.82 3.18 1.99
CA ALA A 106 -10.70 4.20 3.02
C ALA A 106 -11.85 5.22 3.01
N ASP A 107 -12.33 5.61 1.83
CA ASP A 107 -13.44 6.56 1.69
C ASP A 107 -14.76 5.94 2.13
N GLU A 108 -15.00 4.66 1.79
CA GLU A 108 -16.17 3.91 2.23
C GLU A 108 -16.15 3.71 3.77
N GLU A 109 -15.02 3.30 4.33
CA GLU A 109 -14.82 3.16 5.78
C GLU A 109 -15.04 4.49 6.51
N LEU A 110 -14.52 5.59 5.97
CA LEU A 110 -14.71 6.92 6.53
C LEU A 110 -16.16 7.37 6.45
N SER A 111 -16.83 7.12 5.32
CA SER A 111 -18.25 7.45 5.13
C SER A 111 -19.14 6.66 6.09
N ALA A 112 -18.88 5.34 6.25
CA ALA A 112 -19.59 4.49 7.19
C ALA A 112 -19.40 4.95 8.64
N LEU A 113 -18.16 5.34 9.02
CA LEU A 113 -17.87 5.87 10.34
C LEU A 113 -18.57 7.22 10.59
N LYS A 114 -18.55 8.15 9.63
CA LYS A 114 -19.28 9.43 9.70
C LYS A 114 -20.76 9.18 9.90
N SER A 115 -21.37 8.31 9.11
CA SER A 115 -22.78 7.93 9.24
C SER A 115 -23.08 7.38 10.64
N ALA A 116 -22.26 6.48 11.17
CA ALA A 116 -22.45 5.90 12.50
C ALA A 116 -22.34 6.94 13.64
N VAL A 117 -21.36 7.87 13.55
CA VAL A 117 -21.20 8.94 14.54
C VAL A 117 -22.40 9.90 14.51
N LEU A 118 -22.84 10.30 13.32
CA LEU A 118 -23.98 11.20 13.16
C LEU A 118 -25.30 10.58 13.65
N LYS A 119 -25.50 9.28 13.46
CA LYS A 119 -26.65 8.53 14.01
C LYS A 119 -26.73 8.58 15.54
N ARG A 120 -25.59 8.67 16.22
CA ARG A 120 -25.54 8.73 17.69
C ARG A 120 -26.11 10.03 18.27
N ASP A 121 -25.92 11.15 17.57
CA ASP A 121 -26.29 12.48 18.11
C ASP A 121 -27.77 12.87 17.84
N TYR A 122 -28.50 12.02 17.09
CA TYR A 122 -29.85 12.37 16.63
C TYR A 122 -30.93 11.63 17.43
N THR A 123 -31.51 12.28 18.44
CA THR A 123 -32.62 11.77 19.25
C THR A 123 -33.61 12.87 19.71
N THR A 124 -34.19 13.64 18.77
CA THR A 124 -35.25 14.60 19.16
C THR A 124 -36.26 14.77 18.02
N GLY A 125 -37.50 14.38 18.27
CA GLY A 125 -38.66 14.56 17.40
C GLY A 125 -39.75 13.53 17.63
N THR A 126 -40.96 13.80 17.22
CA THR A 126 -42.05 12.82 17.14
C THR A 126 -41.90 11.96 15.90
N GLN A 127 -42.46 10.74 15.91
CA GLN A 127 -42.41 9.86 14.72
C GLN A 127 -42.95 10.55 13.47
N GLU A 128 -44.03 11.31 13.59
CA GLU A 128 -44.68 12.01 12.47
C GLU A 128 -43.77 13.09 11.87
N GLU A 129 -43.02 13.82 12.70
CA GLU A 129 -42.03 14.83 12.28
C GLU A 129 -40.87 14.19 11.53
N ILE A 130 -40.36 13.07 12.05
CA ILE A 130 -39.24 12.30 11.40
C ILE A 130 -39.70 11.78 10.05
N GLU A 131 -40.89 11.19 9.91
CA GLU A 131 -41.42 10.70 8.64
C GLU A 131 -41.63 11.83 7.62
N ALA A 132 -42.07 13.01 8.07
CA ALA A 132 -42.20 14.18 7.21
C ALA A 132 -40.85 14.70 6.71
N ASP A 133 -39.85 14.73 7.59
CA ASP A 133 -38.48 15.13 7.27
C ASP A 133 -37.80 14.12 6.30
N ILE A 134 -38.04 12.83 6.44
CA ILE A 134 -37.59 11.79 5.52
C ILE A 134 -38.14 12.11 4.11
N LYS A 135 -39.45 12.30 3.96
CA LYS A 135 -40.08 12.59 2.67
C LYS A 135 -39.55 13.88 2.04
N ALA A 136 -39.36 14.92 2.83
CA ALA A 136 -38.82 16.22 2.35
C ALA A 136 -37.36 16.04 1.87
N THR A 137 -36.55 15.28 2.62
CA THR A 137 -35.17 15.02 2.27
C THR A 137 -35.05 14.16 1.00
N GLU A 138 -35.85 13.10 0.87
CA GLU A 138 -35.92 12.28 -0.35
C GLU A 138 -36.34 13.10 -1.58
N GLN A 139 -37.28 14.06 -1.43
CA GLN A 139 -37.66 14.94 -2.52
C GLN A 139 -36.51 15.86 -2.93
N SER A 140 -35.79 16.44 -1.98
CA SER A 140 -34.62 17.29 -2.23
C SER A 140 -33.50 16.50 -2.92
N ILE A 141 -33.28 15.24 -2.54
CA ILE A 141 -32.33 14.34 -3.21
C ILE A 141 -32.74 14.16 -4.67
N ARG A 142 -33.98 13.79 -4.96
CA ARG A 142 -34.47 13.58 -6.35
C ARG A 142 -34.32 14.85 -7.21
N GLU A 143 -34.65 16.02 -6.68
CA GLU A 143 -34.53 17.29 -7.39
C GLU A 143 -33.06 17.61 -7.71
N LEU A 144 -32.17 17.37 -6.75
CA LEU A 144 -30.75 17.62 -6.90
C LEU A 144 -30.10 16.62 -7.88
N GLU A 145 -30.43 15.32 -7.82
CA GLU A 145 -30.00 14.29 -8.76
C GLU A 145 -30.41 14.63 -10.20
N GLN A 146 -31.65 15.09 -10.42
CA GLN A 146 -32.13 15.52 -11.74
C GLN A 146 -31.38 16.73 -12.30
N SER A 147 -30.81 17.56 -11.42
CA SER A 147 -30.01 18.72 -11.80
C SER A 147 -28.57 18.38 -12.19
N LEU A 148 -28.10 17.16 -11.86
CA LEU A 148 -26.75 16.69 -12.12
C LEU A 148 -26.70 16.02 -13.50
N ASN A 149 -26.34 16.79 -14.53
CA ASN A 149 -26.14 16.30 -15.90
C ASN A 149 -24.66 15.93 -16.08
N GLY A 150 -24.23 14.80 -15.52
CA GLY A 150 -22.87 14.28 -15.64
C GLY A 150 -22.73 13.24 -16.73
N THR A 151 -21.59 13.20 -17.40
CA THR A 151 -21.19 12.12 -18.31
C THR A 151 -20.19 11.21 -17.59
N ALA A 152 -20.51 9.91 -17.53
CA ALA A 152 -19.63 8.95 -16.90
C ALA A 152 -18.41 8.65 -17.78
N ILE A 153 -17.23 8.72 -17.18
CA ILE A 153 -15.98 8.22 -17.77
C ILE A 153 -15.78 6.82 -17.19
N THR A 154 -15.80 5.80 -18.07
CA THR A 154 -15.80 4.41 -17.65
C THR A 154 -14.49 3.70 -17.96
N ALA A 155 -14.14 2.70 -17.16
CA ALA A 155 -12.98 1.85 -17.35
C ALA A 155 -13.11 0.99 -18.61
N PRO A 156 -12.15 1.03 -19.56
CA PRO A 156 -12.17 0.18 -20.75
C PRO A 156 -11.91 -1.29 -20.42
N GLU A 157 -11.10 -1.53 -19.39
CA GLU A 157 -10.76 -2.85 -18.88
C GLU A 157 -10.71 -2.83 -17.35
N SER A 158 -10.68 -4.01 -16.73
CA SER A 158 -10.53 -4.12 -15.28
C SER A 158 -9.09 -3.80 -14.85
N GLY A 159 -8.95 -3.07 -13.73
CA GLY A 159 -7.66 -2.64 -13.22
C GLY A 159 -7.75 -2.14 -11.79
N ILE A 160 -6.71 -1.43 -11.36
CA ILE A 160 -6.65 -0.73 -10.08
C ILE A 160 -6.58 0.76 -10.38
N TYR A 161 -7.47 1.52 -9.77
CA TYR A 161 -7.54 2.97 -9.96
C TYR A 161 -6.50 3.70 -9.10
N SER A 162 -5.94 4.77 -9.66
CA SER A 162 -5.15 5.76 -8.94
C SER A 162 -5.46 7.15 -9.46
N ALA A 163 -5.79 8.07 -8.57
CA ALA A 163 -5.99 9.47 -8.92
C ALA A 163 -4.67 10.19 -9.25
N ALA A 164 -3.53 9.66 -8.79
CA ALA A 164 -2.23 10.28 -8.93
C ALA A 164 -1.53 9.84 -10.22
N CYS A 165 -1.26 10.79 -11.12
CA CYS A 165 -0.43 10.62 -12.30
C CYS A 165 0.88 11.37 -12.11
N ASP A 166 2.02 10.71 -12.39
CA ASP A 166 3.36 11.23 -12.11
C ASP A 166 4.21 11.45 -13.38
N GLY A 167 3.63 11.16 -14.55
CA GLY A 167 4.27 11.34 -15.85
C GLY A 167 5.20 10.18 -16.25
N TYR A 168 5.31 9.14 -15.45
CA TYR A 168 6.10 7.96 -15.80
C TYR A 168 5.27 6.84 -16.43
N GLU A 169 3.96 6.97 -16.51
CA GLU A 169 3.02 5.95 -16.96
C GLU A 169 3.30 5.44 -18.38
N THR A 170 3.68 6.36 -19.27
CA THR A 170 4.02 6.05 -20.66
C THR A 170 5.51 5.79 -20.90
N VAL A 171 6.36 6.10 -19.92
CA VAL A 171 7.83 6.01 -20.05
C VAL A 171 8.36 4.75 -19.39
N LEU A 172 7.87 4.42 -18.18
CA LEU A 172 8.27 3.26 -17.41
C LEU A 172 7.23 2.15 -17.55
N THR A 173 7.21 1.52 -18.72
CA THR A 173 6.32 0.41 -19.03
C THR A 173 7.03 -0.95 -18.88
N PRO A 174 6.32 -2.07 -18.74
CA PRO A 174 6.95 -3.40 -18.76
C PRO A 174 7.76 -3.67 -20.03
N GLU A 175 7.37 -3.08 -21.16
CA GLU A 175 8.09 -3.17 -22.44
C GLU A 175 9.45 -2.48 -22.36
N PHE A 176 9.53 -1.32 -21.70
CA PHE A 176 10.80 -0.62 -21.46
C PHE A 176 11.84 -1.52 -20.76
N LEU A 177 11.39 -2.40 -19.87
CA LEU A 177 12.28 -3.33 -19.16
C LEU A 177 12.75 -4.51 -20.03
N LYS A 178 11.97 -4.87 -21.05
CA LYS A 178 12.30 -5.98 -21.98
C LYS A 178 13.32 -5.59 -23.04
N ASP A 179 13.42 -4.30 -23.36
CA ASP A 179 14.24 -3.75 -24.44
C ASP A 179 15.72 -3.53 -24.02
N ASP A 180 16.44 -4.59 -23.62
CA ASP A 180 17.86 -4.50 -23.20
C ASP A 180 18.14 -3.25 -22.36
N VAL A 181 17.39 -3.07 -21.25
CA VAL A 181 17.51 -1.90 -20.39
C VAL A 181 18.94 -1.84 -19.81
N THR A 182 19.60 -0.68 -20.01
CA THR A 182 20.94 -0.42 -19.47
C THR A 182 20.87 0.56 -18.29
N ALA A 183 21.95 0.62 -17.49
CA ALA A 183 22.06 1.57 -16.40
C ALA A 183 21.91 3.02 -16.87
N SER A 184 22.55 3.37 -17.99
CA SER A 184 22.43 4.71 -18.61
C SER A 184 21.00 5.01 -19.03
N LYS A 185 20.31 4.04 -19.64
CA LYS A 185 18.91 4.18 -20.07
C LYS A 185 18.00 4.44 -18.86
N LEU A 186 18.13 3.64 -17.77
CA LEU A 186 17.31 3.80 -16.56
C LEU A 186 17.60 5.14 -15.85
N ASN A 187 18.86 5.56 -15.77
CA ASN A 187 19.26 6.83 -15.14
C ASN A 187 18.82 8.07 -15.96
N SER A 188 18.61 7.91 -17.28
CA SER A 188 18.16 8.99 -18.15
C SER A 188 16.65 9.19 -18.18
N VAL A 189 15.88 8.28 -17.57
CA VAL A 189 14.43 8.36 -17.53
C VAL A 189 13.98 9.68 -16.88
N ARG A 190 13.02 10.35 -17.52
CA ARG A 190 12.39 11.58 -17.00
C ARG A 190 10.88 11.45 -17.15
N ALA A 191 10.16 12.04 -16.20
CA ALA A 191 8.72 12.14 -16.28
C ALA A 191 8.29 12.92 -17.54
N ALA A 192 7.28 12.44 -18.22
CA ALA A 192 6.55 13.19 -19.23
C ALA A 192 5.59 14.19 -18.57
N ASP A 193 5.02 15.09 -19.35
CA ASP A 193 3.96 15.98 -18.85
C ASP A 193 2.69 15.16 -18.57
N SER A 194 2.26 15.17 -17.33
CA SER A 194 1.03 14.48 -16.86
C SER A 194 -0.13 15.44 -16.60
N SER A 195 0.01 16.72 -16.91
CA SER A 195 -1.01 17.76 -16.64
C SER A 195 -2.35 17.49 -17.32
N ALA A 196 -2.37 16.75 -18.41
CA ALA A 196 -3.58 16.34 -19.11
C ALA A 196 -4.31 15.17 -18.43
N ALA A 197 -3.66 14.36 -17.59
CA ALA A 197 -4.23 13.16 -16.96
C ALA A 197 -5.06 13.53 -15.71
N ASN A 198 -6.12 14.30 -15.89
CA ASN A 198 -6.92 14.88 -14.79
C ASN A 198 -7.97 13.94 -14.21
N VAL A 199 -8.25 12.80 -14.83
CA VAL A 199 -9.16 11.77 -14.33
C VAL A 199 -8.43 10.76 -13.42
N GLY A 200 -7.14 10.56 -13.67
CA GLY A 200 -6.32 9.55 -13.02
C GLY A 200 -5.84 8.49 -13.99
N LYS A 201 -5.47 7.34 -13.47
CA LYS A 201 -4.95 6.20 -14.24
C LYS A 201 -5.53 4.87 -13.79
N LEU A 202 -5.48 3.88 -14.66
CA LEU A 202 -5.68 2.47 -14.34
C LEU A 202 -4.36 1.72 -14.43
N ILE A 203 -4.14 0.85 -13.46
CA ILE A 203 -3.02 -0.08 -13.40
C ILE A 203 -3.57 -1.46 -13.77
N TYR A 204 -3.05 -2.05 -14.83
CA TYR A 204 -3.55 -3.30 -15.40
C TYR A 204 -2.75 -4.52 -14.91
N GLY A 205 -3.47 -5.61 -14.73
CA GLY A 205 -2.89 -6.87 -14.26
C GLY A 205 -2.50 -6.83 -12.79
N ASP A 206 -1.82 -7.90 -12.35
CA ASP A 206 -1.35 -8.05 -10.97
C ASP A 206 0.18 -7.94 -10.86
N THR A 207 0.88 -7.89 -12.00
CA THR A 207 2.35 -7.92 -12.04
C THR A 207 2.92 -6.51 -12.06
N TRP A 208 3.88 -6.29 -11.19
CA TRP A 208 4.66 -5.06 -11.15
C TRP A 208 6.14 -5.37 -10.92
N TYR A 209 7.00 -4.43 -11.28
CA TYR A 209 8.44 -4.57 -11.23
C TYR A 209 9.07 -3.46 -10.39
N TYR A 210 10.22 -3.78 -9.81
CA TYR A 210 11.13 -2.79 -9.23
C TYR A 210 12.44 -2.88 -9.99
N ALA A 211 12.83 -1.80 -10.67
CA ALA A 211 14.04 -1.73 -11.47
C ALA A 211 15.03 -0.74 -10.84
N ALA A 212 16.25 -1.21 -10.53
CA ALA A 212 17.27 -0.41 -9.88
C ALA A 212 18.65 -0.67 -10.49
N VAL A 213 19.51 0.35 -10.47
CA VAL A 213 20.92 0.21 -10.88
C VAL A 213 21.72 -0.37 -9.73
N ILE A 214 22.49 -1.42 -10.03
CA ILE A 214 23.40 -2.09 -9.10
C ILE A 214 24.81 -2.15 -9.70
N THR A 215 25.82 -2.32 -8.86
CA THR A 215 27.20 -2.58 -9.30
C THR A 215 27.39 -4.04 -9.71
N ASP A 216 28.45 -4.33 -10.47
CA ASP A 216 28.82 -5.72 -10.81
C ASP A 216 29.06 -6.56 -9.55
N ALA A 217 29.68 -6.00 -8.51
CA ALA A 217 29.90 -6.69 -7.23
C ALA A 217 28.59 -7.04 -6.52
N GLN A 218 27.60 -6.16 -6.54
CA GLN A 218 26.26 -6.44 -6.00
C GLN A 218 25.52 -7.49 -6.83
N ALA A 219 25.68 -7.47 -8.15
CA ALA A 219 25.12 -8.49 -9.04
C ALA A 219 25.69 -9.88 -8.77
N GLU A 220 27.00 -9.97 -8.47
CA GLU A 220 27.64 -11.24 -8.08
C GLU A 220 27.06 -11.82 -6.78
N GLN A 221 26.75 -10.95 -5.80
CA GLN A 221 26.10 -11.38 -4.54
C GLN A 221 24.69 -11.93 -4.75
N LEU A 222 24.03 -11.55 -5.85
CA LEU A 222 22.70 -12.04 -6.24
C LEU A 222 22.78 -13.29 -7.14
N SER A 223 23.96 -13.66 -7.60
CA SER A 223 24.16 -14.80 -8.51
C SER A 223 23.61 -16.10 -7.91
N GLY A 224 22.88 -16.86 -8.73
CA GLY A 224 22.25 -18.11 -8.32
C GLY A 224 21.01 -17.98 -7.43
N ARG A 225 20.54 -16.78 -7.14
CA ARG A 225 19.29 -16.56 -6.41
C ARG A 225 18.13 -16.36 -7.38
N SER A 226 17.00 -16.96 -7.09
CA SER A 226 15.76 -16.74 -7.82
C SER A 226 14.87 -15.70 -7.15
N THR A 227 15.05 -15.46 -5.85
CA THR A 227 14.25 -14.51 -5.06
C THR A 227 15.13 -13.74 -4.09
N VAL A 228 14.66 -12.56 -3.70
CA VAL A 228 15.28 -11.70 -2.68
C VAL A 228 14.19 -11.04 -1.84
N THR A 229 14.51 -10.77 -0.58
CA THR A 229 13.64 -10.00 0.31
C THR A 229 13.95 -8.52 0.15
N VAL A 230 12.93 -7.72 -0.07
CA VAL A 230 13.00 -6.26 -0.30
C VAL A 230 12.23 -5.55 0.79
N ARG A 231 12.87 -4.58 1.42
CA ARG A 231 12.27 -3.66 2.37
C ARG A 231 12.24 -2.28 1.74
N PHE A 232 11.05 -1.77 1.43
CA PHE A 232 10.88 -0.43 0.87
C PHE A 232 10.95 0.62 1.99
N ALA A 233 11.54 1.78 1.69
CA ALA A 233 11.63 2.86 2.68
C ALA A 233 10.27 3.50 2.99
N LYS A 234 9.31 3.44 2.06
CA LYS A 234 7.95 3.98 2.19
C LYS A 234 6.96 3.13 1.40
N GLY A 235 5.69 3.21 1.77
CA GLY A 235 4.57 2.61 1.05
C GLY A 235 4.23 1.18 1.45
N LEU A 236 5.21 0.36 1.80
CA LEU A 236 5.02 -0.96 2.37
C LEU A 236 5.81 -1.04 3.67
N ASP A 237 5.14 -1.37 4.78
CA ASP A 237 5.71 -1.42 6.13
C ASP A 237 6.22 -2.82 6.53
N PHE A 238 6.29 -3.73 5.56
CA PHE A 238 6.73 -5.12 5.73
C PHE A 238 7.75 -5.53 4.67
N ASP A 239 8.49 -6.59 4.97
CA ASP A 239 9.46 -7.19 4.07
C ASP A 239 8.75 -7.99 2.98
N LEU A 240 8.98 -7.64 1.72
CA LEU A 240 8.37 -8.29 0.55
C LEU A 240 9.37 -9.21 -0.14
N LYS A 241 9.02 -10.49 -0.31
CA LYS A 241 9.79 -11.42 -1.13
C LYS A 241 9.45 -11.21 -2.60
N MET A 242 10.44 -10.78 -3.40
CA MET A 242 10.32 -10.58 -4.85
C MET A 242 11.16 -11.59 -5.63
N THR A 243 10.71 -11.90 -6.83
CA THR A 243 11.45 -12.75 -7.78
C THR A 243 12.46 -11.91 -8.55
N ILE A 244 13.68 -12.38 -8.69
CA ILE A 244 14.66 -11.78 -9.60
C ILE A 244 14.24 -12.18 -11.02
N ASP A 245 13.67 -11.22 -11.75
CA ASP A 245 13.22 -11.43 -13.13
C ASP A 245 14.42 -11.47 -14.08
N SER A 246 15.30 -10.47 -13.98
CA SER A 246 16.53 -10.40 -14.74
C SER A 246 17.57 -9.48 -14.12
N ILE A 247 18.82 -9.65 -14.53
CA ILE A 247 19.93 -8.71 -14.30
C ILE A 247 20.54 -8.42 -15.67
N SER A 248 20.60 -7.16 -16.06
CA SER A 248 21.10 -6.74 -17.36
C SER A 248 22.60 -7.04 -17.53
N ARG A 249 23.09 -6.90 -18.75
CA ARG A 249 24.54 -6.91 -19.04
C ARG A 249 25.23 -5.74 -18.34
N SER A 250 26.51 -5.91 -18.02
CA SER A 250 27.32 -4.83 -17.44
C SER A 250 27.53 -3.69 -18.43
N GLU A 251 27.26 -2.45 -17.99
CA GLU A 251 27.58 -1.23 -18.67
C GLU A 251 28.40 -0.34 -17.72
N ASN A 252 29.69 -0.15 -18.00
CA ASN A 252 30.60 0.66 -17.17
C ASN A 252 30.65 0.23 -15.68
N GLY A 253 30.59 -1.09 -15.41
CA GLY A 253 30.60 -1.62 -14.04
C GLY A 253 29.25 -1.57 -13.33
N GLN A 254 28.18 -1.24 -14.05
CA GLN A 254 26.81 -1.15 -13.55
C GLN A 254 25.88 -2.07 -14.34
N ARG A 255 24.82 -2.55 -13.68
CA ARG A 255 23.76 -3.39 -14.24
C ARG A 255 22.40 -2.88 -13.77
N VAL A 256 21.35 -3.29 -14.43
CA VAL A 256 19.98 -3.08 -13.95
C VAL A 256 19.47 -4.39 -13.37
N LEU A 257 19.10 -4.36 -12.11
CA LEU A 257 18.37 -5.41 -11.44
C LEU A 257 16.87 -5.18 -11.63
N ILE A 258 16.16 -6.19 -12.14
CA ILE A 258 14.70 -6.18 -12.29
C ILE A 258 14.12 -7.23 -11.36
N LEU A 259 13.34 -6.77 -10.41
CA LEU A 259 12.59 -7.61 -9.47
C LEU A 259 11.11 -7.59 -9.85
N ARG A 260 10.42 -8.73 -9.71
CA ARG A 260 9.01 -8.90 -10.03
C ARG A 260 8.22 -9.35 -8.82
N SER A 261 7.02 -8.79 -8.68
CA SER A 261 6.01 -9.23 -7.71
C SER A 261 4.63 -9.27 -8.36
N GLU A 262 3.77 -10.14 -7.84
CA GLU A 262 2.35 -10.26 -8.20
C GLU A 262 1.46 -9.99 -6.96
N LYS A 263 2.04 -9.39 -5.92
CA LYS A 263 1.36 -9.14 -4.65
C LYS A 263 1.35 -7.66 -4.33
N TYR A 264 0.34 -7.23 -3.62
CA TYR A 264 0.23 -5.90 -3.03
C TYR A 264 0.27 -4.73 -4.03
N ILE A 265 -0.13 -4.95 -5.28
CA ILE A 265 -0.09 -3.91 -6.32
C ILE A 265 -0.97 -2.71 -5.95
N ALA A 266 -2.10 -2.92 -5.28
CA ALA A 266 -2.99 -1.85 -4.83
C ALA A 266 -2.34 -0.91 -3.82
N GLN A 267 -1.44 -1.42 -2.95
CA GLN A 267 -0.71 -0.60 -1.98
C GLN A 267 0.49 0.14 -2.61
N THR A 268 0.84 -0.16 -3.85
CA THR A 268 1.97 0.46 -4.54
C THR A 268 1.58 1.60 -5.47
N THR A 269 0.30 1.95 -5.58
CA THR A 269 -0.22 2.92 -6.57
C THR A 269 0.48 4.28 -6.49
N LEU A 270 0.76 4.78 -5.28
CA LEU A 270 1.44 6.04 -5.03
C LEU A 270 2.98 5.93 -5.02
N MET A 271 3.51 4.72 -5.23
CA MET A 271 4.95 4.49 -5.24
C MET A 271 5.49 4.57 -6.67
N ARG A 272 6.57 5.34 -6.89
CA ARG A 272 7.27 5.40 -8.19
C ARG A 272 8.78 5.27 -8.00
N HIS A 273 9.44 6.31 -7.55
CA HIS A 273 10.87 6.29 -7.25
C HIS A 273 11.07 6.01 -5.77
N GLN A 274 11.64 4.84 -5.45
CA GLN A 274 11.75 4.35 -4.07
C GLN A 274 13.15 3.91 -3.73
N ALA A 275 13.58 4.28 -2.53
CA ALA A 275 14.70 3.63 -1.87
C ALA A 275 14.23 2.28 -1.32
N ALA A 276 15.06 1.26 -1.46
CA ALA A 276 14.80 -0.07 -0.95
C ALA A 276 16.09 -0.73 -0.45
N THR A 277 15.93 -1.57 0.57
CA THR A 277 17.00 -2.40 1.13
C THR A 277 16.77 -3.84 0.71
N LEU A 278 17.72 -4.44 -0.01
CA LEU A 278 17.73 -5.87 -0.26
C LEU A 278 18.33 -6.59 0.94
N VAL A 279 17.58 -7.52 1.53
CA VAL A 279 18.10 -8.39 2.59
C VAL A 279 18.66 -9.65 1.95
N LEU A 280 19.98 -9.76 1.89
CA LEU A 280 20.67 -10.88 1.27
C LEU A 280 20.78 -12.07 2.21
N ARG A 281 21.08 -11.84 3.48
CA ARG A 281 21.17 -12.87 4.51
C ARG A 281 20.77 -12.29 5.86
N THR A 282 20.08 -13.08 6.64
CA THR A 282 19.77 -12.81 8.05
C THR A 282 20.45 -13.87 8.91
N TYR A 283 21.20 -13.42 9.91
CA TYR A 283 21.82 -14.28 10.90
C TYR A 283 21.14 -14.05 12.24
N GLU A 284 20.63 -15.12 12.83
CA GLU A 284 20.02 -15.11 14.15
C GLU A 284 20.90 -15.86 15.14
N GLY A 285 21.08 -15.28 16.33
CA GLY A 285 21.89 -15.87 17.39
C GLY A 285 22.10 -14.93 18.56
N LEU A 286 22.73 -15.45 19.60
CA LEU A 286 23.14 -14.66 20.74
C LEU A 286 24.39 -13.84 20.39
N ARG A 287 24.36 -12.54 20.63
CA ARG A 287 25.51 -11.66 20.39
C ARG A 287 26.47 -11.73 21.56
N LEU A 288 27.70 -12.09 21.26
CA LEU A 288 28.79 -12.20 22.24
C LEU A 288 30.01 -11.43 21.76
N PRO A 289 30.86 -10.87 22.69
CA PRO A 289 32.17 -10.30 22.33
C PRO A 289 33.03 -11.40 21.71
N SER A 290 33.81 -11.08 20.66
CA SER A 290 34.74 -12.02 20.04
C SER A 290 35.76 -12.60 21.03
N THR A 291 36.10 -11.80 22.07
CA THR A 291 37.02 -12.20 23.16
C THR A 291 36.45 -13.27 24.10
N ALA A 292 35.13 -13.53 24.05
CA ALA A 292 34.49 -14.57 24.90
C ALA A 292 34.68 -16.00 24.37
N LEU A 293 35.07 -16.15 23.09
CA LEU A 293 35.24 -17.45 22.47
C LEU A 293 36.46 -18.19 23.06
N ARG A 294 36.27 -19.47 23.35
CA ARG A 294 37.33 -20.37 23.86
C ARG A 294 37.24 -21.71 23.14
N VAL A 295 38.33 -22.41 23.08
CA VAL A 295 38.41 -23.79 22.64
C VAL A 295 38.81 -24.61 23.85
N ASN A 296 38.07 -25.69 24.14
CA ASN A 296 38.39 -26.59 25.24
C ASN A 296 39.52 -27.58 24.86
N GLU A 297 39.90 -28.45 25.76
CA GLU A 297 40.96 -29.43 25.57
C GLU A 297 40.62 -30.46 24.46
N ASP A 298 39.34 -30.70 24.21
CA ASP A 298 38.81 -31.57 23.17
C ASP A 298 38.75 -30.90 21.79
N GLY A 299 39.17 -29.63 21.67
CA GLY A 299 39.08 -28.87 20.42
C GLY A 299 37.69 -28.27 20.11
N VAL A 300 36.75 -28.33 21.06
CA VAL A 300 35.40 -27.81 20.88
C VAL A 300 35.35 -26.32 21.15
N THR A 301 34.76 -25.57 20.22
CA THR A 301 34.55 -24.14 20.36
C THR A 301 33.36 -23.84 21.25
N GLY A 302 33.49 -22.93 22.21
CA GLY A 302 32.44 -22.59 23.15
C GLY A 302 32.71 -21.33 23.95
N VAL A 303 31.87 -21.05 24.93
CA VAL A 303 31.99 -19.94 25.86
C VAL A 303 31.81 -20.40 27.31
N TYR A 304 32.40 -19.71 28.24
CA TYR A 304 32.15 -19.93 29.67
C TYR A 304 30.96 -19.06 30.11
N CYS A 305 29.91 -19.69 30.60
CA CYS A 305 28.76 -19.02 31.18
C CYS A 305 28.80 -19.15 32.72
N VAL A 306 28.58 -18.08 33.43
CA VAL A 306 28.43 -18.11 34.90
C VAL A 306 27.04 -18.55 35.27
N LEU A 307 26.94 -19.72 35.92
CA LEU A 307 25.71 -20.27 36.44
C LEU A 307 25.80 -20.31 37.99
N GLY A 308 25.16 -19.35 38.63
CA GLY A 308 25.34 -19.14 40.08
C GLY A 308 26.78 -18.75 40.40
N VAL A 309 27.48 -19.60 41.15
CA VAL A 309 28.89 -19.40 41.60
C VAL A 309 29.92 -20.18 40.74
N ARG A 310 29.48 -20.88 39.71
CA ARG A 310 30.36 -21.73 38.88
C ARG A 310 30.39 -21.29 37.43
N ALA A 311 31.55 -21.31 36.82
CA ALA A 311 31.69 -21.19 35.36
C ALA A 311 31.48 -22.56 34.71
N LYS A 312 30.59 -22.62 33.73
CA LYS A 312 30.31 -23.82 32.93
C LYS A 312 30.63 -23.53 31.47
N PHE A 313 31.40 -24.42 30.83
CA PHE A 313 31.66 -24.36 29.41
C PHE A 313 30.41 -24.78 28.66
N LYS A 314 30.00 -23.94 27.66
CA LYS A 314 28.91 -24.23 26.73
C LYS A 314 29.46 -24.24 25.31
N PRO A 315 29.32 -25.35 24.58
CA PRO A 315 29.65 -25.41 23.15
C PRO A 315 28.73 -24.47 22.39
N VAL A 316 29.27 -23.74 21.42
CA VAL A 316 28.51 -22.85 20.55
C VAL A 316 28.99 -22.96 19.11
N GLN A 317 28.05 -22.76 18.19
CA GLN A 317 28.34 -22.63 16.77
C GLN A 317 28.34 -21.14 16.40
N VAL A 318 29.46 -20.65 15.87
CA VAL A 318 29.54 -19.28 15.36
C VAL A 318 28.81 -19.22 14.01
N VAL A 319 27.75 -18.44 13.93
CA VAL A 319 26.94 -18.26 12.71
C VAL A 319 27.29 -16.99 11.95
N TYR A 320 27.85 -15.99 12.64
CA TYR A 320 28.33 -14.75 12.06
C TYR A 320 29.44 -14.14 12.91
N GLN A 321 30.43 -13.53 12.26
CA GLN A 321 31.52 -12.81 12.90
C GLN A 321 31.55 -11.36 12.40
N GLY A 322 31.28 -10.42 13.31
CA GLY A 322 31.37 -8.99 13.08
C GLY A 322 32.64 -8.38 13.64
N ASP A 323 32.74 -7.06 13.60
CA ASP A 323 33.85 -6.31 14.20
C ASP A 323 33.71 -6.25 15.74
N GLY A 324 34.59 -7.00 16.44
CA GLY A 324 34.59 -7.09 17.90
C GLY A 324 33.48 -7.95 18.52
N TYR A 325 32.59 -8.54 17.76
CA TYR A 325 31.51 -9.43 18.22
C TYR A 325 31.27 -10.63 17.29
N MET A 326 30.51 -11.59 17.79
CA MET A 326 30.01 -12.72 17.00
C MET A 326 28.59 -13.04 17.39
N LEU A 327 27.84 -13.66 16.46
CA LEU A 327 26.56 -14.31 16.73
C LEU A 327 26.81 -15.80 16.84
N VAL A 328 26.27 -16.39 17.90
CA VAL A 328 26.38 -17.84 18.16
C VAL A 328 25.03 -18.48 18.38
N LYS A 329 24.90 -19.73 17.99
CA LYS A 329 23.80 -20.60 18.36
C LYS A 329 24.29 -21.65 19.35
N ASP A 330 23.39 -22.15 20.20
CA ASP A 330 23.68 -23.29 21.08
C ASP A 330 23.85 -24.55 20.21
N SER A 331 25.01 -25.18 20.26
CA SER A 331 25.28 -26.38 19.49
C SER A 331 24.53 -27.62 20.01
N ALA A 332 23.91 -27.52 21.20
CA ALA A 332 23.10 -28.59 21.79
C ALA A 332 21.61 -28.54 21.41
N ALA A 333 21.19 -27.56 20.61
CA ALA A 333 19.79 -27.38 20.21
C ALA A 333 19.41 -28.08 18.89
N GLU A 334 20.30 -28.84 18.27
CA GLU A 334 20.07 -29.57 17.02
C GLU A 334 20.03 -31.11 17.17
N GLU A 335 19.76 -31.64 18.40
CA GLU A 335 19.42 -33.06 18.57
C GLU A 335 17.94 -33.30 18.83
#